data_5a1ba63d7289ab8d809932490cb32da0
#
_entry.id   5a1ba63d7289ab8d809932490cb32da0
#
_cell.length_a   1.000
_cell.length_b   1.000
_cell.length_c   1.000
_cell.angle_alpha   90.00
_cell.angle_beta   90.00
_cell.angle_gamma   90.00
#
_symmetry.space_group_name_H-M   'P 1'
#
loop_
_entity.id
_entity.type
_entity.pdbx_description
1 polymer ?
#
loop_
_entity_poly.entity_id
_entity_poly.type
_entity_poly.pdbx_seq_one_letter_code
_entity_poly.pdbx_strand_id
1 'polypeptide(L)'
;MNSKYKLILQDIQAIMDRDPATRSKFEAVICSSGFHAILIHRLSHWLWTQNFCLTARILSQTARFLTGIEIHPGAKIGSGFMIDHGMGVVIGETTVIGDNVTLYHDVTLGGRKLYDENGKKLEKRHPTIGNNVTIGSGAQILGPITLGNNVKIGSNAIVIKDIPANSTVVNTPAYIVQKAKEPAQNFCAYGIEPDKDTQQSSAKTVKTAKKTKSVGTKKTVTKKQADK
;
A
#
# COMPACT_ATOMS: atom_id res chain seq x y z
N MET A 1 32.83 -3.05 -18.26
CA MET A 1 31.97 -3.71 -17.25
C MET A 1 30.59 -3.92 -17.87
N ASN A 2 30.09 -5.15 -17.89
CA ASN A 2 28.85 -5.48 -18.61
C ASN A 2 27.69 -4.64 -18.04
N SER A 3 26.86 -4.02 -18.88
CA SER A 3 25.75 -3.12 -18.49
C SER A 3 24.81 -3.77 -17.45
N LYS A 4 24.57 -5.08 -17.56
CA LYS A 4 23.72 -5.84 -16.63
C LYS A 4 24.30 -5.93 -15.21
N TYR A 5 25.62 -6.09 -15.08
CA TYR A 5 26.30 -6.12 -13.78
C TYR A 5 26.20 -4.77 -13.06
N LYS A 6 26.29 -3.67 -13.82
CA LYS A 6 26.10 -2.32 -13.28
C LYS A 6 24.72 -2.11 -12.68
N LEU A 7 23.65 -2.63 -13.32
CA LEU A 7 22.29 -2.57 -12.81
C LEU A 7 22.15 -3.27 -11.44
N ILE A 8 22.72 -4.48 -11.31
CA ILE A 8 22.66 -5.25 -10.06
C ILE A 8 23.38 -4.51 -8.92
N LEU A 9 24.55 -3.92 -9.20
CA LEU A 9 25.26 -3.13 -8.19
C LEU A 9 24.50 -1.87 -7.77
N GLN A 10 23.78 -1.23 -8.70
CA GLN A 10 22.95 -0.07 -8.39
C GLN A 10 21.72 -0.46 -7.55
N ASP A 11 21.13 -1.64 -7.79
CA ASP A 11 20.03 -2.15 -6.97
C ASP A 11 20.50 -2.47 -5.53
N ILE A 12 21.69 -3.09 -5.37
CA ILE A 12 22.28 -3.32 -4.04
C ILE A 12 22.58 -1.99 -3.34
N GLN A 13 23.14 -1.02 -4.06
CA GLN A 13 23.45 0.29 -3.49
C GLN A 13 22.17 1.02 -3.06
N ALA A 14 21.08 0.90 -3.83
CA ALA A 14 19.80 1.48 -3.48
C ALA A 14 19.24 0.95 -2.14
N ILE A 15 19.44 -0.35 -1.85
CA ILE A 15 19.07 -0.93 -0.55
C ILE A 15 19.93 -0.33 0.56
N MET A 16 21.26 -0.28 0.37
CA MET A 16 22.19 0.29 1.36
C MET A 16 21.88 1.76 1.70
N ASP A 17 21.41 2.53 0.71
CA ASP A 17 21.14 3.96 0.87
C ASP A 17 19.77 4.25 1.51
N ARG A 18 18.80 3.33 1.37
CA ARG A 18 17.40 3.61 1.70
C ARG A 18 16.81 2.73 2.79
N ASP A 19 17.43 1.57 3.07
CA ASP A 19 17.05 0.70 4.17
C ASP A 19 18.01 0.85 5.36
N PRO A 20 17.63 1.58 6.42
CA PRO A 20 18.47 1.76 7.59
C PRO A 20 18.69 0.47 8.40
N ALA A 21 17.88 -0.58 8.18
CA ALA A 21 18.01 -1.85 8.88
C ALA A 21 19.11 -2.72 8.27
N THR A 22 19.45 -2.54 6.99
CA THR A 22 20.47 -3.32 6.30
C THR A 22 21.86 -2.80 6.62
N ARG A 23 22.71 -3.64 7.24
CA ARG A 23 24.04 -3.26 7.77
C ARG A 23 25.19 -3.49 6.79
N SER A 24 25.00 -4.33 5.78
CA SER A 24 26.07 -4.68 4.83
C SER A 24 25.49 -5.10 3.47
N LYS A 25 26.31 -4.95 2.41
CA LYS A 25 25.95 -5.43 1.07
C LYS A 25 25.72 -6.94 1.04
N PHE A 26 26.42 -7.69 1.88
CA PHE A 26 26.23 -9.14 2.01
C PHE A 26 24.84 -9.45 2.56
N GLU A 27 24.41 -8.74 3.60
CA GLU A 27 23.06 -8.85 4.19
C GLU A 27 21.99 -8.47 3.16
N ALA A 28 22.18 -7.37 2.41
CA ALA A 28 21.27 -6.96 1.33
C ALA A 28 21.06 -8.06 0.29
N VAL A 29 22.15 -8.77 -0.09
CA VAL A 29 22.09 -9.83 -1.09
C VAL A 29 21.44 -11.10 -0.56
N ILE A 30 21.66 -11.47 0.70
CA ILE A 30 21.20 -12.76 1.25
C ILE A 30 19.80 -12.64 1.86
N CYS A 31 19.45 -11.49 2.50
CA CYS A 31 18.25 -11.38 3.32
C CYS A 31 17.13 -10.57 2.65
N SER A 32 17.38 -9.81 1.57
CA SER A 32 16.34 -8.99 0.93
C SER A 32 15.53 -9.79 -0.08
N SER A 33 14.28 -10.08 0.24
CA SER A 33 13.31 -10.70 -0.69
C SER A 33 13.07 -9.82 -1.91
N GLY A 34 13.03 -8.49 -1.74
CA GLY A 34 12.91 -7.52 -2.82
C GLY A 34 14.07 -7.62 -3.81
N PHE A 35 15.31 -7.73 -3.31
CA PHE A 35 16.48 -7.92 -4.16
C PHE A 35 16.42 -9.24 -4.94
N HIS A 36 16.03 -10.34 -4.30
CA HIS A 36 15.88 -11.64 -4.98
C HIS A 36 14.85 -11.57 -6.11
N ALA A 37 13.69 -10.95 -5.86
CA ALA A 37 12.66 -10.76 -6.86
C ALA A 37 13.15 -9.94 -8.06
N ILE A 38 13.88 -8.85 -7.82
CA ILE A 38 14.46 -7.99 -8.87
C ILE A 38 15.51 -8.75 -9.66
N LEU A 39 16.41 -9.49 -8.99
CA LEU A 39 17.45 -10.27 -9.65
C LEU A 39 16.85 -11.32 -10.58
N ILE A 40 15.88 -12.10 -10.10
CA ILE A 40 15.16 -13.10 -10.90
C ILE A 40 14.37 -12.42 -12.03
N HIS A 41 13.75 -11.27 -11.77
CA HIS A 41 13.07 -10.51 -12.82
C HIS A 41 14.02 -10.08 -13.94
N ARG A 42 15.23 -9.58 -13.65
CA ARG A 42 16.19 -9.18 -14.69
C ARG A 42 16.56 -10.35 -15.61
N LEU A 43 16.65 -11.57 -15.06
CA LEU A 43 16.86 -12.78 -15.85
C LEU A 43 15.61 -13.16 -16.65
N SER A 44 14.42 -13.17 -16.02
CA SER A 44 13.17 -13.52 -16.69
C SER A 44 12.80 -12.50 -17.79
N HIS A 45 13.09 -11.22 -17.58
CA HIS A 45 12.91 -10.17 -18.58
C HIS A 45 13.83 -10.37 -19.79
N TRP A 46 15.09 -10.76 -19.56
CA TRP A 46 15.99 -11.10 -20.66
C TRP A 46 15.46 -12.28 -21.47
N LEU A 47 15.00 -13.36 -20.84
CA LEU A 47 14.38 -14.49 -21.52
C LEU A 47 13.14 -14.07 -22.33
N TRP A 48 12.32 -13.20 -21.75
CA TRP A 48 11.13 -12.63 -22.39
C TRP A 48 11.50 -11.88 -23.67
N THR A 49 12.55 -11.05 -23.63
CA THR A 49 13.03 -10.30 -24.82
C THR A 49 13.65 -11.20 -25.90
N GLN A 50 14.07 -12.43 -25.53
CA GLN A 50 14.53 -13.44 -26.48
C GLN A 50 13.39 -14.36 -26.99
N ASN A 51 12.11 -14.01 -26.73
CA ASN A 51 10.91 -14.77 -27.07
C ASN A 51 10.76 -16.13 -26.33
N PHE A 52 11.56 -16.40 -25.29
CA PHE A 52 11.36 -17.57 -24.41
C PHE A 52 10.26 -17.28 -23.37
N CYS A 53 9.05 -16.93 -23.86
CA CYS A 53 7.96 -16.39 -23.03
C CYS A 53 7.50 -17.34 -21.93
N LEU A 54 7.35 -18.65 -22.23
CA LEU A 54 6.90 -19.63 -21.25
C LEU A 54 7.94 -19.81 -20.13
N THR A 55 9.21 -19.97 -20.48
CA THR A 55 10.30 -20.11 -19.50
C THR A 55 10.41 -18.86 -18.62
N ALA A 56 10.31 -17.68 -19.21
CA ALA A 56 10.29 -16.40 -18.48
C ALA A 56 9.11 -16.34 -17.48
N ARG A 57 7.92 -16.82 -17.87
CA ARG A 57 6.74 -16.86 -16.99
C ARG A 57 6.90 -17.87 -15.88
N ILE A 58 7.43 -19.07 -16.14
CA ILE A 58 7.71 -20.07 -15.10
C ILE A 58 8.68 -19.49 -14.07
N LEU A 59 9.78 -18.88 -14.52
CA LEU A 59 10.77 -18.24 -13.64
C LEU A 59 10.15 -17.10 -12.79
N SER A 60 9.31 -16.26 -13.40
CA SER A 60 8.58 -15.21 -12.69
C SER A 60 7.64 -15.78 -11.60
N GLN A 61 6.91 -16.87 -11.88
CA GLN A 61 6.03 -17.49 -10.88
C GLN A 61 6.83 -18.20 -9.77
N THR A 62 8.00 -18.75 -10.08
CA THR A 62 8.93 -19.28 -9.07
C THR A 62 9.42 -18.16 -8.15
N ALA A 63 9.79 -16.99 -8.71
CA ALA A 63 10.16 -15.83 -7.91
C ALA A 63 9.02 -15.41 -6.97
N ARG A 64 7.78 -15.33 -7.48
CA ARG A 64 6.60 -15.03 -6.67
C ARG A 64 6.42 -16.02 -5.51
N PHE A 65 6.55 -17.31 -5.77
CA PHE A 65 6.43 -18.33 -4.72
C PHE A 65 7.49 -18.18 -3.63
N LEU A 66 8.74 -17.83 -4.01
CA LEU A 66 9.86 -17.69 -3.07
C LEU A 66 9.86 -16.37 -2.29
N THR A 67 9.35 -15.28 -2.90
CA THR A 67 9.50 -13.92 -2.37
C THR A 67 8.19 -13.24 -1.98
N GLY A 68 7.03 -13.79 -2.40
CA GLY A 68 5.74 -13.13 -2.27
C GLY A 68 5.55 -11.91 -3.19
N ILE A 69 6.45 -11.70 -4.15
CA ILE A 69 6.48 -10.55 -5.07
C ILE A 69 6.24 -11.03 -6.49
N GLU A 70 5.20 -10.50 -7.14
CA GLU A 70 4.89 -10.81 -8.52
C GLU A 70 5.39 -9.70 -9.45
N ILE A 71 6.35 -10.02 -10.33
CA ILE A 71 6.81 -9.12 -11.39
C ILE A 71 6.64 -9.84 -12.73
N HIS A 72 5.78 -9.30 -13.61
CA HIS A 72 5.64 -9.87 -14.95
C HIS A 72 6.93 -9.68 -15.75
N PRO A 73 7.45 -10.70 -16.47
CA PRO A 73 8.71 -10.60 -17.20
C PRO A 73 8.70 -9.55 -18.32
N GLY A 74 7.52 -9.12 -18.81
CA GLY A 74 7.38 -8.04 -19.77
C GLY A 74 7.59 -6.63 -19.19
N ALA A 75 7.54 -6.46 -17.87
CA ALA A 75 7.76 -5.17 -17.23
C ALA A 75 9.17 -4.64 -17.48
N LYS A 76 9.30 -3.33 -17.70
CA LYS A 76 10.60 -2.65 -17.90
C LYS A 76 10.96 -1.91 -16.62
N ILE A 77 12.10 -2.23 -16.03
CA ILE A 77 12.54 -1.69 -14.75
C ILE A 77 13.93 -1.09 -14.89
N GLY A 78 14.08 0.17 -14.54
CA GLY A 78 15.32 0.93 -14.53
C GLY A 78 16.31 0.47 -13.47
N SER A 79 17.31 1.27 -13.18
CA SER A 79 18.38 1.01 -12.23
C SER A 79 18.05 1.55 -10.83
N GLY A 80 18.71 1.00 -9.79
CA GLY A 80 18.50 1.45 -8.42
C GLY A 80 17.07 1.23 -7.92
N PHE A 81 16.40 0.22 -8.44
CA PHE A 81 15.06 -0.16 -8.00
C PHE A 81 15.12 -0.91 -6.69
N MET A 82 14.28 -0.52 -5.74
CA MET A 82 14.20 -1.13 -4.42
C MET A 82 12.76 -1.52 -4.11
N ILE A 83 12.57 -2.73 -3.58
CA ILE A 83 11.30 -3.18 -2.99
C ILE A 83 11.59 -3.47 -1.51
N ASP A 84 10.96 -2.70 -0.62
CA ASP A 84 11.08 -2.85 0.81
C ASP A 84 9.95 -3.72 1.36
N HIS A 85 10.28 -4.72 2.20
CA HIS A 85 9.42 -5.80 2.70
C HIS A 85 8.84 -6.69 1.59
N GLY A 86 8.19 -6.14 0.60
CA GLY A 86 7.84 -6.70 -0.70
C GLY A 86 6.64 -7.63 -0.76
N MET A 87 6.21 -8.28 0.32
CA MET A 87 5.05 -9.18 0.29
C MET A 87 3.83 -8.49 -0.34
N GLY A 88 3.14 -9.17 -1.26
CA GLY A 88 1.93 -8.66 -1.92
C GLY A 88 2.17 -7.67 -3.06
N VAL A 89 3.41 -7.30 -3.39
CA VAL A 89 3.69 -6.45 -4.55
C VAL A 89 3.33 -7.15 -5.85
N VAL A 90 2.61 -6.44 -6.73
CA VAL A 90 2.24 -6.92 -8.07
C VAL A 90 2.62 -5.89 -9.13
N ILE A 91 3.46 -6.27 -10.09
CA ILE A 91 3.90 -5.43 -11.21
C ILE A 91 3.46 -6.07 -12.53
N GLY A 92 2.50 -5.42 -13.22
CA GLY A 92 1.89 -5.94 -14.44
C GLY A 92 2.78 -5.82 -15.68
N GLU A 93 2.42 -6.55 -16.74
CA GLU A 93 3.18 -6.79 -17.97
C GLU A 93 3.72 -5.54 -18.66
N THR A 94 2.87 -4.53 -18.86
CA THR A 94 3.22 -3.32 -19.63
C THR A 94 3.68 -2.16 -18.74
N THR A 95 4.01 -2.44 -17.48
CA THR A 95 4.58 -1.45 -16.56
C THR A 95 5.95 -0.99 -17.03
N VAL A 96 6.18 0.31 -16.90
CA VAL A 96 7.49 0.92 -17.10
C VAL A 96 7.88 1.64 -15.82
N ILE A 97 9.04 1.33 -15.27
CA ILE A 97 9.58 1.93 -14.04
C ILE A 97 10.92 2.57 -14.38
N GLY A 98 11.08 3.85 -14.05
CA GLY A 98 12.33 4.59 -14.20
C GLY A 98 13.41 4.21 -13.20
N ASP A 99 14.39 5.07 -13.06
CA ASP A 99 15.53 4.87 -12.15
C ASP A 99 15.22 5.33 -10.73
N ASN A 100 15.87 4.71 -9.74
CA ASN A 100 15.81 5.08 -8.32
C ASN A 100 14.39 5.06 -7.72
N VAL A 101 13.55 4.13 -8.13
CA VAL A 101 12.19 3.97 -7.61
C VAL A 101 12.19 3.05 -6.39
N THR A 102 11.38 3.39 -5.39
CA THR A 102 11.15 2.58 -4.19
C THR A 102 9.68 2.19 -4.09
N LEU A 103 9.40 0.89 -3.92
CA LEU A 103 8.08 0.37 -3.59
C LEU A 103 8.12 -0.27 -2.20
N TYR A 104 7.04 -0.10 -1.45
CA TYR A 104 6.79 -0.85 -0.22
C TYR A 104 5.88 -2.07 -0.49
N HIS A 105 5.62 -2.87 0.54
CA HIS A 105 4.75 -4.06 0.44
C HIS A 105 3.33 -3.70 -0.02
N ASP A 106 2.62 -4.70 -0.58
CA ASP A 106 1.23 -4.60 -1.05
C ASP A 106 0.98 -3.54 -2.13
N VAL A 107 2.02 -3.01 -2.78
CA VAL A 107 1.86 -2.08 -3.90
C VAL A 107 1.44 -2.82 -5.15
N THR A 108 0.39 -2.33 -5.81
CA THR A 108 -0.05 -2.86 -7.11
C THR A 108 0.17 -1.83 -8.23
N LEU A 109 0.95 -2.21 -9.25
CA LEU A 109 1.05 -1.51 -10.53
C LEU A 109 0.21 -2.29 -11.56
N GLY A 110 -1.11 -2.03 -11.55
CA GLY A 110 -2.12 -2.86 -12.19
C GLY A 110 -2.76 -2.25 -13.45
N GLY A 111 -3.40 -3.11 -14.23
CA GLY A 111 -4.26 -2.71 -15.35
C GLY A 111 -5.67 -2.37 -14.87
N ARG A 112 -6.36 -1.46 -15.58
CA ARG A 112 -7.74 -1.08 -15.27
C ARG A 112 -8.74 -1.55 -16.31
N LYS A 113 -8.37 -1.53 -17.60
CA LYS A 113 -9.21 -1.95 -18.72
C LYS A 113 -8.40 -2.88 -19.65
N LEU A 114 -9.08 -3.83 -20.28
CA LEU A 114 -8.49 -4.73 -21.26
C LEU A 114 -8.71 -4.22 -22.69
N TYR A 115 -9.81 -3.52 -22.92
CA TYR A 115 -10.25 -3.03 -24.22
C TYR A 115 -10.57 -1.54 -24.15
N ASP A 116 -10.39 -0.84 -25.27
CA ASP A 116 -10.84 0.53 -25.45
C ASP A 116 -12.37 0.59 -25.71
N GLU A 117 -12.89 1.79 -25.96
CA GLU A 117 -14.31 2.03 -26.22
C GLU A 117 -14.79 1.41 -27.54
N ASN A 118 -13.86 1.07 -28.45
CA ASN A 118 -14.13 0.43 -29.73
C ASN A 118 -13.94 -1.10 -29.69
N GLY A 119 -13.71 -1.68 -28.52
CA GLY A 119 -13.48 -3.12 -28.35
C GLY A 119 -12.09 -3.60 -28.78
N LYS A 120 -11.14 -2.70 -29.08
CA LYS A 120 -9.77 -3.04 -29.40
C LYS A 120 -8.96 -3.29 -28.13
N LYS A 121 -8.19 -4.38 -28.10
CA LYS A 121 -7.32 -4.72 -26.97
C LYS A 121 -6.26 -3.63 -26.77
N LEU A 122 -6.16 -3.11 -25.54
CA LEU A 122 -5.16 -2.13 -25.17
C LEU A 122 -3.76 -2.76 -25.08
N GLU A 123 -2.82 -2.22 -25.83
CA GLU A 123 -1.40 -2.63 -25.76
C GLU A 123 -0.77 -2.15 -24.45
N LYS A 124 -0.97 -0.89 -24.07
CA LYS A 124 -0.54 -0.28 -22.81
C LYS A 124 -1.71 -0.22 -21.84
N ARG A 125 -1.63 -0.97 -20.71
CA ARG A 125 -2.70 -1.04 -19.71
C ARG A 125 -2.22 -0.85 -18.27
N HIS A 126 -0.91 -0.85 -18.03
CA HIS A 126 -0.28 -0.67 -16.73
C HIS A 126 0.46 0.67 -16.65
N PRO A 127 0.75 1.17 -15.46
CA PRO A 127 1.32 2.50 -15.28
C PRO A 127 2.75 2.65 -15.81
N THR A 128 3.12 3.92 -16.03
CA THR A 128 4.48 4.38 -16.27
C THR A 128 4.92 5.19 -15.04
N ILE A 129 6.01 4.81 -14.42
CA ILE A 129 6.58 5.44 -13.23
C ILE A 129 7.86 6.16 -13.63
N GLY A 130 7.96 7.44 -13.31
CA GLY A 130 9.15 8.26 -13.55
C GLY A 130 10.32 7.90 -12.63
N ASN A 131 11.35 8.72 -12.64
CA ASN A 131 12.54 8.55 -11.81
C ASN A 131 12.33 9.10 -10.40
N ASN A 132 13.08 8.54 -9.42
CA ASN A 132 13.08 8.99 -8.02
C ASN A 132 11.68 8.98 -7.37
N VAL A 133 10.84 8.03 -7.74
CA VAL A 133 9.47 7.90 -7.22
C VAL A 133 9.46 6.98 -6.00
N THR A 134 8.69 7.35 -4.98
CA THR A 134 8.44 6.50 -3.81
C THR A 134 6.95 6.19 -3.70
N ILE A 135 6.61 4.90 -3.58
CA ILE A 135 5.23 4.44 -3.47
C ILE A 135 5.05 3.68 -2.15
N GLY A 136 4.25 4.26 -1.26
CA GLY A 136 3.96 3.75 0.08
C GLY A 136 3.15 2.45 0.05
N SER A 137 3.20 1.72 1.16
CA SER A 137 2.58 0.40 1.33
C SER A 137 1.08 0.40 1.01
N GLY A 138 0.62 -0.67 0.35
CA GLY A 138 -0.79 -0.86 0.01
C GLY A 138 -1.32 0.06 -1.10
N ALA A 139 -0.49 0.92 -1.69
CA ALA A 139 -0.95 1.83 -2.73
C ALA A 139 -1.27 1.09 -4.04
N GLN A 140 -2.37 1.52 -4.69
CA GLN A 140 -2.87 0.92 -5.91
C GLN A 140 -2.74 1.94 -7.06
N ILE A 141 -1.83 1.69 -8.01
CA ILE A 141 -1.61 2.53 -9.18
C ILE A 141 -2.21 1.80 -10.39
N LEU A 142 -3.35 2.28 -10.88
CA LEU A 142 -4.19 1.49 -11.78
C LEU A 142 -4.43 2.19 -13.12
N GLY A 143 -4.16 1.48 -14.18
CA GLY A 143 -4.37 1.90 -15.57
C GLY A 143 -3.11 2.40 -16.26
N PRO A 144 -3.21 2.82 -17.53
CA PRO A 144 -2.09 3.31 -18.34
C PRO A 144 -1.73 4.77 -18.00
N ILE A 145 -1.65 5.06 -16.70
CA ILE A 145 -1.36 6.40 -16.17
C ILE A 145 0.14 6.61 -15.99
N THR A 146 0.54 7.87 -15.86
CA THR A 146 1.93 8.28 -15.68
C THR A 146 2.11 8.98 -14.33
N LEU A 147 3.06 8.52 -13.54
CA LEU A 147 3.61 9.24 -12.40
C LEU A 147 4.89 9.94 -12.87
N GLY A 148 4.94 11.27 -12.73
CA GLY A 148 6.12 12.07 -13.09
C GLY A 148 7.32 11.79 -12.17
N ASN A 149 8.45 12.41 -12.47
CA ASN A 149 9.66 12.29 -11.64
C ASN A 149 9.46 12.90 -10.24
N ASN A 150 10.14 12.35 -9.24
CA ASN A 150 10.14 12.82 -7.85
C ASN A 150 8.74 12.79 -7.20
N VAL A 151 7.82 11.96 -7.67
CA VAL A 151 6.49 11.77 -7.08
C VAL A 151 6.58 10.92 -5.82
N LYS A 152 5.83 11.29 -4.79
CA LYS A 152 5.64 10.50 -3.57
C LYS A 152 4.18 10.11 -3.43
N ILE A 153 3.91 8.81 -3.30
CA ILE A 153 2.57 8.28 -3.08
C ILE A 153 2.49 7.74 -1.65
N GLY A 154 1.55 8.27 -0.88
CA GLY A 154 1.27 7.83 0.48
C GLY A 154 0.66 6.42 0.52
N SER A 155 0.78 5.76 1.67
CA SER A 155 0.26 4.41 1.89
C SER A 155 -1.25 4.33 1.66
N ASN A 156 -1.69 3.19 1.11
CA ASN A 156 -3.10 2.89 0.78
C ASN A 156 -3.78 3.89 -0.17
N ALA A 157 -3.01 4.70 -0.91
CA ALA A 157 -3.57 5.61 -1.90
C ALA A 157 -3.99 4.86 -3.17
N ILE A 158 -5.16 5.21 -3.71
CA ILE A 158 -5.64 4.68 -5.00
C ILE A 158 -5.46 5.76 -6.06
N VAL A 159 -4.57 5.51 -7.01
CA VAL A 159 -4.22 6.45 -8.08
C VAL A 159 -4.69 5.92 -9.42
N ILE A 160 -5.58 6.68 -10.07
CA ILE A 160 -6.22 6.31 -11.34
C ILE A 160 -6.13 7.41 -12.41
N LYS A 161 -5.31 8.44 -12.15
CA LYS A 161 -5.05 9.59 -13.02
C LYS A 161 -3.56 9.91 -13.03
N ASP A 162 -3.11 10.59 -14.08
CA ASP A 162 -1.73 11.07 -14.18
C ASP A 162 -1.38 12.00 -13.02
N ILE A 163 -0.17 11.88 -12.50
CA ILE A 163 0.37 12.71 -11.43
C ILE A 163 1.59 13.47 -11.96
N PRO A 164 1.57 14.81 -11.93
CA PRO A 164 2.70 15.63 -12.39
C PRO A 164 3.93 15.43 -11.51
N ALA A 165 5.10 15.72 -12.08
CA ALA A 165 6.37 15.61 -11.36
C ALA A 165 6.39 16.48 -10.09
N ASN A 166 7.22 16.08 -9.10
CA ASN A 166 7.42 16.78 -7.82
C ASN A 166 6.16 16.88 -6.95
N SER A 167 5.17 15.99 -7.17
CA SER A 167 3.92 15.97 -6.41
C SER A 167 3.94 14.94 -5.29
N THR A 168 3.18 15.22 -4.24
CA THR A 168 2.88 14.24 -3.18
C THR A 168 1.39 13.95 -3.17
N VAL A 169 1.03 12.65 -3.27
CA VAL A 169 -0.35 12.16 -3.17
C VAL A 169 -0.52 11.51 -1.81
N VAL A 170 -1.56 11.88 -1.10
CA VAL A 170 -1.88 11.31 0.21
C VAL A 170 -3.28 10.73 0.22
N ASN A 171 -3.49 9.71 1.05
CA ASN A 171 -4.82 9.19 1.35
C ASN A 171 -5.38 9.93 2.58
N THR A 172 -6.70 9.89 2.75
CA THR A 172 -7.35 10.47 3.93
C THR A 172 -7.03 9.62 5.16
N PRO A 173 -6.45 10.21 6.22
CA PRO A 173 -6.24 9.51 7.48
C PRO A 173 -7.56 9.02 8.06
N ALA A 174 -7.50 7.94 8.85
CA ALA A 174 -8.66 7.46 9.59
C ALA A 174 -9.16 8.53 10.58
N TYR A 175 -10.48 8.64 10.71
CA TYR A 175 -11.12 9.53 11.67
C TYR A 175 -12.04 8.73 12.60
N ILE A 176 -12.17 9.23 13.84
CA ILE A 176 -13.03 8.59 14.83
C ILE A 176 -14.47 9.02 14.57
N VAL A 177 -15.34 8.07 14.22
CA VAL A 177 -16.77 8.29 14.16
C VAL A 177 -17.32 8.16 15.58
N GLN A 178 -17.57 9.30 16.25
CA GLN A 178 -18.29 9.26 17.51
C GLN A 178 -19.78 8.99 17.21
N LYS A 179 -20.23 7.77 17.45
CA LYS A 179 -21.67 7.50 17.48
C LYS A 179 -22.26 8.28 18.64
N ALA A 180 -23.26 9.12 18.36
CA ALA A 180 -24.09 9.74 19.40
C ALA A 180 -24.60 8.60 20.29
N LYS A 181 -24.23 8.64 21.55
CA LYS A 181 -24.70 7.90 22.76
C LYS A 181 -25.75 6.79 22.57
N GLU A 182 -25.57 5.87 21.64
CA GLU A 182 -26.19 4.56 21.79
C GLU A 182 -25.30 3.72 22.70
N PRO A 183 -25.85 2.97 23.66
CA PRO A 183 -25.04 2.05 24.46
C PRO A 183 -24.32 1.14 23.49
N ALA A 184 -23.03 0.95 23.71
CA ALA A 184 -22.21 0.06 22.92
C ALA A 184 -22.95 -1.27 22.74
N GLN A 185 -23.52 -1.51 21.57
CA GLN A 185 -23.92 -2.86 21.22
C GLN A 185 -22.63 -3.67 21.27
N ASN A 186 -22.59 -4.67 22.12
CA ASN A 186 -21.44 -5.52 22.29
C ASN A 186 -21.01 -6.00 20.90
N PHE A 187 -19.85 -5.54 20.45
CA PHE A 187 -19.28 -6.00 19.19
C PHE A 187 -18.90 -7.48 19.38
N CYS A 188 -19.73 -8.38 18.85
CA CYS A 188 -19.41 -9.80 18.83
C CYS A 188 -18.52 -10.08 17.62
N ALA A 189 -17.21 -10.13 17.86
CA ALA A 189 -16.29 -10.60 16.84
C ALA A 189 -16.55 -12.10 16.58
N TYR A 190 -16.63 -12.48 15.31
CA TYR A 190 -16.73 -13.88 14.88
C TYR A 190 -17.93 -14.70 15.39
N GLY A 191 -19.09 -14.07 15.61
CA GLY A 191 -20.32 -14.78 15.97
C GLY A 191 -20.33 -15.39 17.38
N ILE A 192 -19.45 -14.95 18.27
CA ILE A 192 -19.48 -15.32 19.69
C ILE A 192 -20.61 -14.50 20.32
N GLU A 193 -21.71 -15.16 20.73
CA GLU A 193 -22.76 -14.47 21.50
C GLU A 193 -22.22 -14.01 22.85
N PRO A 194 -22.50 -12.76 23.28
CA PRO A 194 -22.09 -12.30 24.59
C PRO A 194 -22.79 -13.11 25.67
N ASP A 195 -22.04 -13.51 26.68
CA ASP A 195 -22.53 -14.31 27.80
C ASP A 195 -23.76 -13.63 28.46
N LYS A 196 -24.86 -14.35 28.60
CA LYS A 196 -26.13 -13.78 29.10
C LYS A 196 -26.04 -13.20 30.50
N ASP A 197 -25.05 -13.62 31.28
CA ASP A 197 -24.80 -13.12 32.62
C ASP A 197 -24.20 -11.72 32.67
N THR A 198 -23.49 -11.29 31.61
CA THR A 198 -22.95 -9.94 31.51
C THR A 198 -24.03 -8.88 31.20
N GLN A 199 -25.14 -9.29 30.59
CA GLN A 199 -26.26 -8.35 30.28
C GLN A 199 -27.08 -8.00 31.52
N GLN A 200 -27.17 -8.89 32.52
CA GLN A 200 -27.94 -8.60 33.76
C GLN A 200 -27.21 -7.66 34.71
N SER A 201 -25.88 -7.67 34.74
CA SER A 201 -25.06 -6.77 35.55
C SER A 201 -25.11 -5.32 35.06
N SER A 202 -25.07 -5.11 33.74
CA SER A 202 -25.15 -3.77 33.13
C SER A 202 -26.54 -3.13 33.28
N ALA A 203 -27.60 -3.93 33.22
CA ALA A 203 -28.97 -3.44 33.43
C ALA A 203 -29.27 -3.00 34.89
N LYS A 204 -28.63 -3.63 35.88
CA LYS A 204 -28.73 -3.23 37.29
C LYS A 204 -27.99 -1.92 37.56
N THR A 205 -26.82 -1.71 36.99
CA THR A 205 -26.02 -0.49 37.17
C THR A 205 -26.69 0.75 36.57
N VAL A 206 -27.40 0.61 35.45
CA VAL A 206 -28.14 1.72 34.80
C VAL A 206 -29.39 2.11 35.58
N LYS A 207 -30.08 1.15 36.25
CA LYS A 207 -31.23 1.45 37.07
C LYS A 207 -30.86 2.17 38.37
N THR A 208 -29.73 1.89 38.97
CA THR A 208 -29.20 2.55 40.19
C THR A 208 -28.77 3.98 39.88
N ALA A 209 -28.15 4.25 38.73
CA ALA A 209 -27.72 5.59 38.33
C ALA A 209 -28.90 6.55 37.97
N LYS A 210 -30.04 6.01 37.53
CA LYS A 210 -31.23 6.82 37.27
C LYS A 210 -32.00 7.20 38.56
N LYS A 211 -31.85 6.45 39.65
CA LYS A 211 -32.55 6.74 40.92
C LYS A 211 -31.85 7.81 41.77
N THR A 212 -30.53 8.04 41.55
CA THR A 212 -29.74 9.05 42.27
C THR A 212 -29.78 10.45 41.62
N LYS A 213 -30.30 10.61 40.39
CA LYS A 213 -30.39 11.93 39.73
C LYS A 213 -31.76 12.63 39.86
N SER A 214 -32.74 12.06 40.57
CA SER A 214 -34.06 12.68 40.76
C SER A 214 -34.28 13.35 42.12
N VAL A 215 -33.26 13.43 42.97
CA VAL A 215 -33.33 14.12 44.27
C VAL A 215 -32.27 15.20 44.30
N GLY A 216 -32.60 16.40 43.92
CA GLY A 216 -31.76 17.58 44.15
C GLY A 216 -31.77 18.56 43.00
N THR A 217 -32.79 19.36 42.90
CA THR A 217 -32.71 20.82 42.61
C THR A 217 -34.08 21.46 42.67
N LYS A 218 -34.43 21.98 43.87
CA LYS A 218 -35.42 23.07 44.03
C LYS A 218 -34.71 24.23 44.71
N LYS A 219 -35.02 25.45 44.17
CA LYS A 219 -34.73 26.83 44.69
C LYS A 219 -33.33 27.34 44.35
N THR A 220 -33.11 28.54 43.82
CA THR A 220 -33.80 29.80 44.15
C THR A 220 -33.60 30.79 43.01
N VAL A 221 -34.65 31.47 42.63
CA VAL A 221 -34.69 32.69 41.81
C VAL A 221 -34.21 33.85 42.64
N THR A 222 -33.27 34.65 42.16
CA THR A 222 -33.13 36.05 42.64
C THR A 222 -32.80 36.93 41.42
N LYS A 223 -33.75 37.82 41.14
CA LYS A 223 -33.64 39.04 40.32
C LYS A 223 -32.57 39.97 40.89
N LYS A 224 -31.75 40.56 40.07
CA LYS A 224 -31.34 41.97 40.25
C LYS A 224 -31.09 42.60 38.89
N GLN A 225 -31.84 43.73 38.78
CA GLN A 225 -31.85 44.71 37.72
C GLN A 225 -30.55 45.54 37.68
N ALA A 226 -30.28 46.03 36.50
CA ALA A 226 -30.02 47.40 36.08
C ALA A 226 -28.68 48.09 36.44
N ASP A 227 -28.23 48.82 35.45
CA ASP A 227 -27.55 50.11 35.36
C ASP A 227 -25.99 50.08 35.24
N LYS A 228 -25.56 50.35 34.11
CA LYS A 228 -24.97 51.50 33.37
C LYS A 228 -24.20 51.02 32.16
#